data_28fb3920763b190958d19693484adc66
#
_entry.id   28fb3920763b190958d19693484adc66
#
_cell.length_a   1.000
_cell.length_b   1.000
_cell.length_c   1.000
_cell.angle_alpha   90.00
_cell.angle_beta   90.00
_cell.angle_gamma   90.00
#
_symmetry.space_group_name_H-M   'P 1'
#
loop_
_entity.id
_entity.type
_entity.pdbx_description
1 polymer ?
#
loop_
_entity_poly.entity_id
_entity_poly.type
_entity_poly.pdbx_seq_one_letter_code
_entity_poly.pdbx_strand_id
1 'polypeptide(L)'
;MAVDTEVSKNVSILRRPRRRWARGSSRPEYLQPGDVDQLMIMFIALMSEVSSLRDRIDTHESLALLGKMATPEAVENFRLSPKQREEREEGRQAMLKRVLRVMFEDLEAAQDGLN
;
A
#
# COMPACT_ATOMS: atom_id res chain seq x y z
N MET A 1 -21.71 -20.21 27.90
CA MET A 1 -20.75 -19.67 28.85
C MET A 1 -19.29 -19.73 28.40
N ALA A 2 -18.89 -20.73 27.62
CA ALA A 2 -17.56 -20.76 26.97
C ALA A 2 -17.36 -19.66 25.94
N VAL A 3 -18.44 -19.15 25.34
CA VAL A 3 -18.42 -18.07 24.31
C VAL A 3 -18.03 -16.73 24.90
N ASP A 4 -18.48 -16.41 26.12
CA ASP A 4 -18.16 -15.12 26.78
C ASP A 4 -16.69 -15.03 27.19
N THR A 5 -16.04 -16.15 27.51
CA THR A 5 -14.63 -16.21 27.86
C THR A 5 -13.73 -16.03 26.64
N GLU A 6 -14.11 -16.55 25.49
CA GLU A 6 -13.36 -16.38 24.23
C GLU A 6 -13.51 -14.96 23.65
N VAL A 7 -14.73 -14.41 23.70
CA VAL A 7 -14.97 -13.01 23.31
C VAL A 7 -14.20 -12.04 24.20
N SER A 8 -14.15 -12.33 25.50
CA SER A 8 -13.37 -11.53 26.47
C SER A 8 -11.87 -11.61 26.19
N LYS A 9 -11.34 -12.77 25.83
CA LYS A 9 -9.94 -12.94 25.44
C LYS A 9 -9.62 -12.22 24.14
N ASN A 10 -10.50 -12.28 23.14
CA ASN A 10 -10.33 -11.58 21.89
C ASN A 10 -10.41 -10.06 22.05
N VAL A 11 -11.29 -9.57 22.90
CA VAL A 11 -11.39 -8.14 23.23
C VAL A 11 -10.15 -7.66 23.96
N SER A 12 -9.54 -8.50 24.80
CA SER A 12 -8.29 -8.13 25.50
C SER A 12 -7.09 -8.02 24.55
N ILE A 13 -7.08 -8.81 23.46
CA ILE A 13 -6.06 -8.71 22.41
C ILE A 13 -6.20 -7.39 21.64
N LEU A 14 -7.43 -6.90 21.47
CA LEU A 14 -7.70 -5.64 20.79
C LEU A 14 -7.48 -4.41 21.68
N ARG A 15 -7.49 -4.60 23.00
CA ARG A 15 -7.14 -3.54 23.95
C ARG A 15 -5.63 -3.46 24.12
N ARG A 16 -4.96 -2.87 23.13
CA ARG A 16 -3.57 -2.48 23.34
C ARG A 16 -3.50 -1.48 24.50
N PRO A 17 -2.58 -1.66 25.45
CA PRO A 17 -2.42 -0.70 26.53
C PRO A 17 -2.16 0.68 25.93
N ARG A 18 -2.90 1.68 26.40
CA ARG A 18 -2.65 3.07 26.03
C ARG A 18 -1.22 3.40 26.38
N ARG A 19 -0.43 3.74 25.39
CA ARG A 19 0.97 4.13 25.62
C ARG A 19 1.01 5.37 26.48
N ARG A 20 1.71 5.28 27.60
CA ARG A 20 2.00 6.45 28.40
C ARG A 20 2.97 7.33 27.61
N TRP A 21 2.64 8.60 27.53
CA TRP A 21 3.59 9.59 27.03
C TRP A 21 4.83 9.57 27.92
N ALA A 22 5.98 9.27 27.33
CA ALA A 22 7.24 9.38 28.04
C ALA A 22 7.52 10.87 28.27
N ARG A 23 7.53 11.28 29.52
CA ARG A 23 8.03 12.60 29.91
C ARG A 23 9.56 12.50 29.95
N GLY A 24 10.23 13.14 29.01
CA GLY A 24 11.68 13.14 28.95
C GLY A 24 12.22 13.57 27.59
N SER A 25 13.51 13.69 27.48
CA SER A 25 14.22 14.10 26.27
C SER A 25 14.23 13.05 25.15
N SER A 26 13.71 11.84 25.39
CA SER A 26 13.59 10.80 24.38
C SER A 26 12.31 10.97 23.57
N ARG A 27 12.41 10.82 22.24
CA ARG A 27 11.25 10.76 21.36
C ARG A 27 10.30 9.66 21.82
N PRO A 28 8.98 9.94 21.95
CA PRO A 28 8.05 8.90 22.27
C PRO A 28 8.04 7.86 21.13
N GLU A 29 8.27 6.61 21.48
CA GLU A 29 8.14 5.51 20.52
C GLU A 29 6.66 5.19 20.35
N TYR A 30 6.11 5.56 19.18
CA TYR A 30 4.72 5.29 18.84
C TYR A 30 4.50 3.87 18.32
N LEU A 31 5.55 3.23 17.84
CA LEU A 31 5.50 1.96 17.12
C LEU A 31 6.34 0.91 17.85
N GLN A 32 5.76 -0.26 18.04
CA GLN A 32 6.47 -1.47 18.45
C GLN A 32 6.95 -2.23 17.20
N PRO A 33 7.92 -3.18 17.31
CA PRO A 33 8.45 -3.92 16.16
C PRO A 33 7.37 -4.55 15.28
N GLY A 34 6.35 -5.17 15.86
CA GLY A 34 5.25 -5.77 15.10
C GLY A 34 4.32 -4.77 14.40
N ASP A 35 4.31 -3.52 14.85
CA ASP A 35 3.49 -2.46 14.25
C ASP A 35 4.08 -2.00 12.91
N VAL A 36 5.40 -2.02 12.77
CA VAL A 36 6.08 -1.68 11.52
C VAL A 36 5.73 -2.69 10.43
N ASP A 37 5.75 -3.98 10.75
CA ASP A 37 5.37 -5.03 9.81
C ASP A 37 3.91 -4.87 9.35
N GLN A 38 3.00 -4.58 10.28
CA GLN A 38 1.60 -4.32 9.95
C GLN A 38 1.44 -3.09 9.05
N LEU A 39 2.16 -2.01 9.33
CA LEU A 39 2.16 -0.81 8.50
C LEU A 39 2.66 -1.10 7.09
N MET A 40 3.69 -1.93 6.94
CA MET A 40 4.19 -2.33 5.63
C MET A 40 3.15 -3.10 4.83
N ILE A 41 2.43 -4.02 5.46
CA ILE A 41 1.34 -4.77 4.81
C ILE A 41 0.22 -3.82 4.37
N MET A 42 -0.19 -2.91 5.26
CA MET A 42 -1.21 -1.91 4.96
C MET A 42 -0.78 -0.97 3.85
N PHE A 43 0.49 -0.58 3.84
CA PHE A 43 1.08 0.28 2.83
C PHE A 43 1.08 -0.38 1.45
N ILE A 44 1.49 -1.64 1.37
CA ILE A 44 1.47 -2.42 0.13
C ILE A 44 0.03 -2.57 -0.39
N ALA A 45 -0.93 -2.83 0.50
CA ALA A 45 -2.34 -2.89 0.14
C ALA A 45 -2.84 -1.55 -0.42
N LEU A 46 -2.47 -0.44 0.22
CA LEU A 46 -2.82 0.90 -0.26
C LEU A 46 -2.19 1.20 -1.63
N MET A 47 -0.96 0.80 -1.86
CA MET A 47 -0.30 0.93 -3.16
C MET A 47 -1.02 0.13 -4.24
N SER A 48 -1.53 -1.05 -3.92
CA SER A 48 -2.34 -1.85 -4.85
C SER A 48 -3.64 -1.12 -5.22
N GLU A 49 -4.30 -0.49 -4.26
CA GLU A 49 -5.50 0.32 -4.50
C GLU A 49 -5.20 1.53 -5.41
N VAL A 50 -4.10 2.24 -5.15
CA VAL A 50 -3.66 3.36 -5.99
C VAL A 50 -3.36 2.88 -7.40
N SER A 51 -2.68 1.75 -7.56
CA SER A 51 -2.38 1.15 -8.86
C SER A 51 -3.66 0.81 -9.63
N SER A 52 -4.64 0.23 -8.97
CA SER A 52 -5.94 -0.08 -9.56
C SER A 52 -6.68 1.18 -10.01
N LEU A 53 -6.65 2.24 -9.21
CA LEU A 53 -7.26 3.53 -9.57
C LEU A 53 -6.56 4.16 -10.77
N ARG A 54 -5.25 4.10 -10.85
CA ARG A 54 -4.49 4.59 -12.00
C ARG A 54 -4.85 3.82 -13.27
N ASP A 55 -5.00 2.51 -13.17
CA ASP A 55 -5.41 1.67 -14.30
C ASP A 55 -6.83 2.02 -14.76
N ARG A 56 -7.75 2.30 -13.83
CA ARG A 56 -9.10 2.74 -14.18
C ARG A 56 -9.10 4.11 -14.87
N ILE A 57 -8.30 5.04 -14.40
CA ILE A 57 -8.14 6.36 -15.04
C ILE A 57 -7.60 6.18 -16.46
N ASP A 58 -6.60 5.36 -16.66
CA ASP A 58 -6.04 5.06 -17.96
C ASP A 58 -7.10 4.47 -18.92
N THR A 59 -7.96 3.59 -18.41
CA THR A 59 -9.10 3.07 -19.16
C THR A 59 -10.08 4.16 -19.56
N HIS A 60 -10.43 5.07 -18.62
CA HIS A 60 -11.30 6.22 -18.89
C HIS A 60 -10.70 7.13 -19.97
N GLU A 61 -9.42 7.43 -19.88
CA GLU A 61 -8.69 8.23 -20.88
C GLU A 61 -8.68 7.56 -22.25
N SER A 62 -8.45 6.24 -22.28
CA SER A 62 -8.46 5.47 -23.50
C SER A 62 -9.84 5.46 -24.18
N LEU A 63 -10.90 5.33 -23.40
CA LEU A 63 -12.28 5.42 -23.92
C LEU A 63 -12.59 6.82 -24.44
N ALA A 64 -12.14 7.85 -23.75
CA ALA A 64 -12.31 9.24 -24.18
C ALA A 64 -11.63 9.50 -25.52
N LEU A 65 -10.43 8.98 -25.71
CA LEU A 65 -9.69 9.09 -26.98
C LEU A 65 -10.44 8.38 -28.14
N LEU A 66 -11.19 7.32 -27.83
CA LEU A 66 -12.01 6.63 -28.80
C LEU A 66 -13.38 7.31 -29.01
N GLY A 67 -13.65 8.41 -28.33
CA GLY A 67 -14.95 9.09 -28.39
C GLY A 67 -16.08 8.30 -27.71
N LYS A 68 -15.75 7.36 -26.84
CA LYS A 68 -16.72 6.52 -26.12
C LYS A 68 -16.96 7.02 -24.71
N MET A 69 -18.20 6.88 -24.24
CA MET A 69 -18.53 7.21 -22.88
C MET A 69 -17.99 6.14 -21.93
N ALA A 70 -17.34 6.56 -20.86
CA ALA A 70 -16.81 5.68 -19.83
C ALA A 70 -17.92 5.23 -18.87
N THR A 71 -18.80 4.35 -19.32
CA THR A 71 -19.79 3.70 -18.47
C THR A 71 -19.12 2.60 -17.65
N PRO A 72 -19.72 2.17 -16.53
CA PRO A 72 -19.15 1.05 -15.77
C PRO A 72 -18.94 -0.19 -16.62
N GLU A 73 -19.86 -0.53 -17.50
CA GLU A 73 -19.75 -1.69 -18.40
C GLU A 73 -18.61 -1.50 -19.41
N ALA A 74 -18.46 -0.31 -19.99
CA ALA A 74 -17.40 -0.02 -20.92
C ALA A 74 -16.02 -0.12 -20.28
N VAL A 75 -15.89 0.32 -19.03
CA VAL A 75 -14.65 0.22 -18.26
C VAL A 75 -14.32 -1.23 -17.94
N GLU A 76 -15.30 -2.02 -17.48
CA GLU A 76 -15.10 -3.43 -17.14
C GLU A 76 -14.78 -4.30 -18.37
N ASN A 77 -15.38 -3.99 -19.52
CA ASN A 77 -15.19 -4.74 -20.76
C ASN A 77 -14.05 -4.22 -21.63
N PHE A 78 -13.35 -3.19 -21.19
CA PHE A 78 -12.22 -2.64 -21.92
C PHE A 78 -11.09 -3.65 -22.02
N ARG A 79 -10.62 -3.90 -23.25
CA ARG A 79 -9.51 -4.81 -23.51
C ARG A 79 -8.23 -4.04 -23.79
N LEU A 80 -7.22 -4.32 -23.00
CA LEU A 80 -5.89 -3.74 -23.16
C LEU A 80 -5.16 -4.36 -24.33
N SER A 81 -4.51 -3.53 -25.15
CA SER A 81 -3.50 -4.00 -26.07
C SER A 81 -2.24 -4.46 -25.33
N PRO A 82 -1.39 -5.31 -25.94
CA PRO A 82 -0.11 -5.68 -25.32
C PRO A 82 0.75 -4.48 -24.97
N LYS A 83 0.77 -3.44 -25.80
CA LYS A 83 1.49 -2.19 -25.54
C LYS A 83 0.97 -1.46 -24.29
N GLN A 84 -0.36 -1.36 -24.14
CA GLN A 84 -0.97 -0.73 -22.97
C GLN A 84 -0.66 -1.50 -21.69
N ARG A 85 -0.64 -2.81 -21.73
CA ARG A 85 -0.25 -3.65 -20.58
C ARG A 85 1.19 -3.39 -20.16
N GLU A 86 2.08 -3.28 -21.11
CA GLU A 86 3.49 -2.97 -20.86
C GLU A 86 3.65 -1.57 -20.28
N GLU A 87 2.98 -0.57 -20.83
CA GLU A 87 3.00 0.80 -20.32
C GLU A 87 2.46 0.90 -18.91
N ARG A 88 1.40 0.16 -18.58
CA ARG A 88 0.86 0.10 -17.22
C ARG A 88 1.83 -0.55 -16.25
N GLU A 89 2.51 -1.62 -16.66
CA GLU A 89 3.50 -2.29 -15.84
C GLU A 89 4.72 -1.40 -15.59
N GLU A 90 5.21 -0.71 -16.61
CA GLU A 90 6.28 0.27 -16.46
C GLU A 90 5.88 1.40 -15.50
N GLY A 91 4.65 1.88 -15.59
CA GLY A 91 4.09 2.88 -14.69
C GLY A 91 4.03 2.39 -13.24
N ARG A 92 3.65 1.15 -13.02
CA ARG A 92 3.66 0.53 -11.67
C ARG A 92 5.07 0.43 -11.11
N GLN A 93 6.02 -0.03 -11.91
CA GLN A 93 7.41 -0.13 -11.50
C GLN A 93 8.00 1.24 -11.16
N ALA A 94 7.72 2.25 -11.97
CA ALA A 94 8.15 3.62 -11.72
C ALA A 94 7.55 4.18 -10.43
N MET A 95 6.26 3.92 -10.18
CA MET A 95 5.59 4.32 -8.93
C MET A 95 6.23 3.65 -7.71
N LEU A 96 6.48 2.34 -7.78
CA LEU A 96 7.13 1.59 -6.71
C LEU A 96 8.50 2.16 -6.39
N LYS A 97 9.30 2.45 -7.41
CA LYS A 97 10.63 3.06 -7.23
C LYS A 97 10.55 4.42 -6.55
N ARG A 98 9.59 5.26 -6.96
CA ARG A 98 9.41 6.59 -6.33
C ARG A 98 9.01 6.48 -4.88
N VAL A 99 8.06 5.61 -4.57
CA VAL A 99 7.50 5.48 -3.22
C VAL A 99 8.48 4.80 -2.27
N LEU A 100 9.18 3.79 -2.75
CA LEU A 100 10.13 3.01 -1.96
C LEU A 100 11.57 3.51 -2.08
N ARG A 101 11.76 4.69 -2.63
CA ARG A 101 13.10 5.27 -2.89
C ARG A 101 14.00 5.24 -1.66
N VAL A 102 13.47 5.63 -0.50
CA VAL A 102 14.24 5.67 0.74
C VAL A 102 14.76 4.29 1.12
N MET A 103 13.92 3.26 0.98
CA MET A 103 14.34 1.87 1.26
C MET A 103 15.44 1.40 0.31
N PHE A 104 15.34 1.74 -0.98
CA PHE A 104 16.36 1.38 -1.96
C PHE A 104 17.70 2.10 -1.71
N GLU A 105 17.65 3.38 -1.35
CA GLU A 105 18.84 4.16 -0.99
C GLU A 105 19.54 3.56 0.24
N ASP A 106 18.78 3.16 1.26
CA ASP A 106 19.34 2.53 2.45
C ASP A 106 19.98 1.17 2.15
N LEU A 107 19.38 0.38 1.26
CA LEU A 107 19.94 -0.90 0.83
C LEU A 107 21.22 -0.73 0.04
N GLU A 108 21.29 0.24 -0.88
CA GLU A 108 22.49 0.56 -1.64
C GLU A 108 23.63 1.03 -0.70
N ALA A 109 23.33 1.91 0.24
CA ALA A 109 24.29 2.36 1.24
C ALA A 109 24.83 1.21 2.10
N ALA A 110 23.97 0.25 2.47
CA ALA A 110 24.38 -0.94 3.21
C ALA A 110 25.28 -1.85 2.37
N GLN A 111 25.02 -2.00 1.07
CA GLN A 111 25.85 -2.78 0.16
C GLN A 111 27.23 -2.11 -0.05
N ASP A 112 27.26 -0.80 -0.24
CA ASP A 112 28.51 -0.05 -0.38
C ASP A 112 29.34 -0.09 0.91
N GLY A 113 28.71 -0.13 2.06
CA GLY A 113 29.39 -0.28 3.34
C GLY A 113 29.98 -1.67 3.60
N LEU A 114 29.55 -2.69 2.86
CA LEU A 114 30.06 -4.07 2.94
C LEU A 114 31.24 -4.34 1.98
N ASN A 115 31.49 -3.45 1.03
CA ASN A 115 32.59 -3.49 0.08
C ASN A 115 33.71 -2.59 0.54
#